data_882ede178434e07edc51d605bbfd47b0
#
_entry.id   882ede178434e07edc51d605bbfd47b0
#
_cell.length_a   1.000
_cell.length_b   1.000
_cell.length_c   1.000
_cell.angle_alpha   90.00
_cell.angle_beta   90.00
_cell.angle_gamma   90.00
#
_symmetry.space_group_name_H-M   'P 1'
#
loop_
_entity.id
_entity.type
_entity.pdbx_description
1 polymer ?
#
loop_
_entity_poly.entity_id
_entity_poly.type
_entity_poly.pdbx_seq_one_letter_code
_entity_poly.pdbx_strand_id
1 'polypeptide(L)'
;IFVKKIMVDIMEKFHEYNTDDLANIVFGFDKNEHYDALVVAPGYTPYKIKMDGKCKITTLREGAYIAGYLVEKDNMKIAWILTASSDTNLIDHVAVCSELSFDKMIFIGAVGALKQGFELGDLCTPSYSIAGGCAHTFLKESIKDYIPFEKIEPDHAMVHKVLGIAAENGYKLRKASVFCTPSMAAE
;
A
#
# COMPACT_ATOMS: atom_id res chain seq x y z
N ILE A 1 -11.02 -7.74 2.09
CA ILE A 1 -12.27 -7.44 2.81
C ILE A 1 -12.06 -7.61 4.32
N PHE A 2 -11.46 -8.72 4.79
CA PHE A 2 -11.29 -9.01 6.21
C PHE A 2 -10.34 -8.02 6.93
N VAL A 3 -9.18 -7.75 6.39
CA VAL A 3 -8.20 -6.79 6.97
C VAL A 3 -8.81 -5.37 7.06
N LYS A 4 -9.56 -4.94 6.04
CA LYS A 4 -10.24 -3.65 6.06
C LYS A 4 -11.25 -3.58 7.22
N LYS A 5 -11.97 -4.66 7.50
CA LYS A 5 -12.94 -4.73 8.60
C LYS A 5 -12.25 -4.57 9.96
N ILE A 6 -11.17 -5.33 10.23
CA ILE A 6 -10.44 -5.22 11.51
C ILE A 6 -9.88 -3.81 11.70
N MET A 7 -9.30 -3.21 10.65
CA MET A 7 -8.79 -1.84 10.73
C MET A 7 -9.90 -0.83 11.01
N VAL A 8 -11.07 -1.00 10.38
CA VAL A 8 -12.25 -0.16 10.67
C VAL A 8 -12.67 -0.32 12.13
N ASP A 9 -12.78 -1.56 12.63
CA ASP A 9 -13.17 -1.83 14.03
C ASP A 9 -12.18 -1.20 15.04
N ILE A 10 -10.87 -1.22 14.74
CA ILE A 10 -9.83 -0.55 15.55
C ILE A 10 -10.02 0.97 15.51
N MET A 11 -10.23 1.53 14.33
CA MET A 11 -10.41 2.98 14.16
C MET A 11 -11.73 3.45 14.78
N GLU A 12 -12.82 2.68 14.69
CA GLU A 12 -14.07 2.99 15.38
C GLU A 12 -13.86 3.11 16.89
N LYS A 13 -13.11 2.16 17.48
CA LYS A 13 -12.76 2.23 18.89
C LYS A 13 -11.87 3.42 19.24
N PHE A 14 -10.93 3.76 18.37
CA PHE A 14 -10.12 4.95 18.55
C PHE A 14 -10.98 6.23 18.55
N HIS A 15 -11.95 6.33 17.65
CA HIS A 15 -12.85 7.48 17.53
C HIS A 15 -13.90 7.58 18.64
N GLU A 16 -14.14 6.55 19.43
CA GLU A 16 -14.90 6.69 20.70
C GLU A 16 -14.22 7.69 21.65
N TYR A 17 -12.90 7.87 21.53
CA TYR A 17 -12.09 8.70 22.43
C TYR A 17 -11.41 9.89 21.72
N ASN A 18 -11.33 9.87 20.40
CA ASN A 18 -10.68 10.89 19.61
C ASN A 18 -11.48 11.16 18.33
N THR A 19 -11.88 12.41 18.15
CA THR A 19 -12.67 12.87 16.99
C THR A 19 -11.82 13.48 15.88
N ASP A 20 -10.49 13.43 15.98
CA ASP A 20 -9.58 14.02 15.01
C ASP A 20 -9.67 13.28 13.67
N ASP A 21 -9.65 14.04 12.58
CA ASP A 21 -9.54 13.51 11.23
C ASP A 21 -8.06 13.19 10.93
N LEU A 22 -7.64 11.97 11.28
CA LEU A 22 -6.25 11.56 11.14
C LEU A 22 -5.80 11.50 9.69
N ALA A 23 -6.66 11.11 8.77
CA ALA A 23 -6.32 11.08 7.34
C ALA A 23 -6.00 12.48 6.81
N ASN A 24 -6.73 13.49 7.29
CA ASN A 24 -6.43 14.89 6.98
C ASN A 24 -5.17 15.38 7.70
N ILE A 25 -5.05 15.11 9.00
CA ILE A 25 -3.91 15.58 9.81
C ILE A 25 -2.60 15.01 9.27
N VAL A 26 -2.55 13.71 8.97
CA VAL A 26 -1.31 13.00 8.58
C VAL A 26 -1.00 13.20 7.09
N PHE A 27 -1.99 13.11 6.23
CA PHE A 27 -1.80 13.08 4.77
C PHE A 27 -2.48 14.21 4.01
N GLY A 28 -3.39 14.96 4.64
CA GLY A 28 -4.13 16.06 4.02
C GLY A 28 -5.33 15.64 3.17
N PHE A 29 -5.79 14.39 3.29
CA PHE A 29 -6.95 13.92 2.55
C PHE A 29 -8.26 14.40 3.17
N ASP A 30 -9.26 14.64 2.33
CA ASP A 30 -10.63 14.91 2.76
C ASP A 30 -11.42 13.58 2.82
N LYS A 31 -11.91 13.22 4.00
CA LYS A 31 -12.70 12.00 4.20
C LYS A 31 -14.07 12.01 3.51
N ASN A 32 -14.55 13.20 3.10
CA ASN A 32 -15.81 13.33 2.37
C ASN A 32 -15.63 13.13 0.85
N GLU A 33 -14.39 13.10 0.37
CA GLU A 33 -14.07 12.82 -1.03
C GLU A 33 -14.01 11.32 -1.29
N HIS A 34 -14.36 10.94 -2.52
CA HIS A 34 -14.17 9.58 -3.02
C HIS A 34 -12.92 9.53 -3.90
N TYR A 35 -12.10 8.51 -3.69
CA TYR A 35 -10.88 8.26 -4.46
C TYR A 35 -11.01 6.95 -5.25
N ASP A 36 -10.64 6.93 -6.52
CA ASP A 36 -10.65 5.71 -7.36
C ASP A 36 -9.63 4.68 -6.84
N ALA A 37 -8.56 5.14 -6.18
CA ALA A 37 -7.59 4.28 -5.55
C ALA A 37 -6.87 4.97 -4.38
N LEU A 38 -6.45 4.16 -3.39
CA LEU A 38 -5.42 4.51 -2.43
C LEU A 38 -4.11 3.82 -2.85
N VAL A 39 -3.08 4.60 -3.17
CA VAL A 39 -1.73 4.07 -3.42
C VAL A 39 -0.89 4.21 -2.16
N VAL A 40 -0.37 3.10 -1.70
CA VAL A 40 0.52 3.01 -0.54
C VAL A 40 1.93 2.72 -1.04
N ALA A 41 2.86 3.68 -0.86
CA ALA A 41 4.14 3.66 -1.54
C ALA A 41 5.33 3.95 -0.59
N PRO A 42 5.85 2.94 0.14
CA PRO A 42 7.04 3.11 0.96
C PRO A 42 8.24 3.61 0.15
N GLY A 43 8.73 4.79 0.48
CA GLY A 43 9.89 5.39 -0.17
C GLY A 43 9.67 5.96 -1.58
N TYR A 44 8.45 5.86 -2.15
CA TYR A 44 8.14 6.32 -3.50
C TYR A 44 7.10 7.43 -3.53
N THR A 45 7.50 8.60 -4.01
CA THR A 45 6.56 9.68 -4.35
C THR A 45 6.12 9.55 -5.81
N PRO A 46 4.99 10.17 -6.22
CA PRO A 46 4.60 10.24 -7.62
C PRO A 46 5.69 10.84 -8.51
N TYR A 47 6.47 11.78 -7.99
CA TYR A 47 7.60 12.41 -8.70
C TYR A 47 8.77 11.44 -8.93
N LYS A 48 9.11 10.63 -7.93
CA LYS A 48 10.19 9.62 -8.08
C LYS A 48 9.91 8.61 -9.17
N ILE A 49 8.65 8.24 -9.40
CA ILE A 49 8.27 7.35 -10.49
C ILE A 49 7.89 8.09 -11.78
N LYS A 50 8.25 9.37 -11.87
CA LYS A 50 8.11 10.23 -13.07
C LYS A 50 6.68 10.29 -13.60
N MET A 51 5.72 10.51 -12.72
CA MET A 51 4.33 10.74 -13.09
C MET A 51 4.06 12.22 -13.45
N ASP A 52 4.97 13.12 -13.10
CA ASP A 52 4.94 14.52 -13.51
C ASP A 52 4.89 14.63 -15.04
N GLY A 53 4.06 15.55 -15.53
CA GLY A 53 3.79 15.70 -16.96
C GLY A 53 2.83 14.68 -17.58
N LYS A 54 2.45 13.61 -16.83
CA LYS A 54 1.44 12.61 -17.25
C LYS A 54 0.12 12.76 -16.53
N CYS A 55 0.14 13.38 -15.37
CA CYS A 55 -1.00 13.64 -14.50
C CYS A 55 -0.75 14.92 -13.68
N LYS A 56 -1.80 15.48 -13.10
CA LYS A 56 -1.68 16.57 -12.14
C LYS A 56 -1.37 15.98 -10.78
N ILE A 57 -0.31 16.45 -10.12
CA ILE A 57 0.10 16.05 -8.79
C ILE A 57 -0.03 17.26 -7.87
N THR A 58 -0.78 17.12 -6.79
CA THR A 58 -0.91 18.10 -5.74
C THR A 58 -0.34 17.53 -4.46
N THR A 59 0.69 18.17 -3.89
CA THR A 59 1.20 17.79 -2.57
C THR A 59 0.25 18.36 -1.52
N LEU A 60 -0.39 17.46 -0.75
CA LEU A 60 -1.33 17.83 0.31
C LEU A 60 -0.62 18.00 1.66
N ARG A 61 0.33 17.12 1.93
CA ARG A 61 1.24 17.19 3.09
C ARG A 61 2.66 16.86 2.65
N GLU A 62 3.60 17.69 3.07
CA GLU A 62 5.01 17.47 2.81
C GLU A 62 5.68 16.76 3.99
N GLY A 63 6.62 15.87 3.67
CA GLY A 63 7.46 15.20 4.64
C GLY A 63 8.47 14.27 3.98
N ALA A 64 9.59 14.06 4.63
CA ALA A 64 10.68 13.24 4.09
C ALA A 64 10.33 11.75 4.07
N TYR A 65 9.54 11.29 5.03
CA TYR A 65 9.19 9.88 5.23
C TYR A 65 7.69 9.61 5.21
N ILE A 66 6.89 10.64 5.46
CA ILE A 66 5.43 10.58 5.49
C ILE A 66 4.92 11.79 4.73
N ALA A 67 4.17 11.57 3.66
CA ALA A 67 3.60 12.64 2.85
C ALA A 67 2.33 12.16 2.15
N GLY A 68 1.43 13.09 1.85
CA GLY A 68 0.20 12.83 1.11
C GLY A 68 0.14 13.61 -0.19
N TYR A 69 -0.28 12.94 -1.25
CA TYR A 69 -0.43 13.53 -2.58
C TYR A 69 -1.80 13.17 -3.16
N LEU A 70 -2.39 14.14 -3.85
CA LEU A 70 -3.51 13.90 -4.74
C LEU A 70 -2.97 13.80 -6.17
N VAL A 71 -3.20 12.69 -6.82
CA VAL A 71 -2.83 12.47 -8.22
C VAL A 71 -4.11 12.40 -9.06
N GLU A 72 -4.22 13.31 -10.02
CA GLU A 72 -5.41 13.45 -10.86
C GLU A 72 -5.03 13.22 -12.32
N LYS A 73 -5.81 12.39 -13.01
CA LYS A 73 -5.70 12.18 -14.45
C LYS A 73 -7.07 11.91 -15.04
N ASP A 74 -7.43 12.66 -16.07
CA ASP A 74 -8.77 12.63 -16.67
C ASP A 74 -9.81 12.88 -15.55
N ASN A 75 -10.69 11.93 -15.29
CA ASN A 75 -11.70 12.03 -14.22
C ASN A 75 -11.32 11.18 -12.98
N MET A 76 -10.10 10.64 -12.92
CA MET A 76 -9.64 9.82 -11.79
C MET A 76 -8.97 10.66 -10.72
N LYS A 77 -9.29 10.36 -9.47
CA LYS A 77 -8.63 10.89 -8.27
C LYS A 77 -7.97 9.76 -7.51
N ILE A 78 -6.67 9.86 -7.27
CA ILE A 78 -5.89 8.86 -6.56
C ILE A 78 -5.30 9.50 -5.31
N ALA A 79 -5.63 8.97 -4.14
CA ALA A 79 -4.95 9.26 -2.91
C ALA A 79 -3.63 8.49 -2.89
N TRP A 80 -2.51 9.19 -2.72
CA TRP A 80 -1.18 8.58 -2.70
C TRP A 80 -0.49 8.90 -1.39
N ILE A 81 -0.10 7.90 -0.63
CA ILE A 81 0.68 8.07 0.59
C ILE A 81 2.13 7.60 0.40
N LEU A 82 3.06 8.49 0.75
CA LEU A 82 4.43 8.11 1.07
C LEU A 82 4.45 7.64 2.51
N THR A 83 5.02 6.48 2.77
CA THR A 83 5.19 5.93 4.11
C THR A 83 6.60 5.41 4.32
N ALA A 84 7.00 5.22 5.56
CA ALA A 84 8.27 4.56 5.88
C ALA A 84 8.26 3.08 5.49
N SER A 85 9.44 2.53 5.24
CA SER A 85 9.62 1.14 4.79
C SER A 85 9.64 0.15 5.96
N SER A 86 8.70 0.28 6.91
CA SER A 86 8.50 -0.71 7.98
C SER A 86 7.06 -1.19 7.99
N ASP A 87 6.86 -2.45 8.32
CA ASP A 87 5.55 -3.09 8.38
C ASP A 87 4.63 -2.42 9.42
N THR A 88 5.17 -2.03 10.57
CA THR A 88 4.43 -1.35 11.64
C THR A 88 3.92 0.01 11.17
N ASN A 89 4.80 0.85 10.63
CA ASN A 89 4.39 2.15 10.09
C ASN A 89 3.40 2.01 8.92
N LEU A 90 3.59 0.97 8.10
CA LEU A 90 2.68 0.69 7.00
C LEU A 90 1.26 0.40 7.51
N ILE A 91 1.13 -0.46 8.53
CA ILE A 91 -0.16 -0.81 9.12
C ILE A 91 -0.82 0.41 9.74
N ASP A 92 -0.09 1.21 10.52
CA ASP A 92 -0.60 2.42 11.15
C ASP A 92 -1.11 3.43 10.11
N HIS A 93 -0.33 3.66 9.04
CA HIS A 93 -0.73 4.58 7.99
C HIS A 93 -1.93 4.09 7.15
N VAL A 94 -2.01 2.77 6.92
CA VAL A 94 -3.18 2.19 6.25
C VAL A 94 -4.41 2.26 7.16
N ALA A 95 -4.23 2.06 8.48
CA ALA A 95 -5.31 2.23 9.45
C ALA A 95 -5.85 3.67 9.46
N VAL A 96 -4.97 4.67 9.48
CA VAL A 96 -5.34 6.09 9.36
C VAL A 96 -6.16 6.38 8.10
N CYS A 97 -5.85 5.70 6.99
CA CYS A 97 -6.58 5.85 5.72
C CYS A 97 -7.84 4.97 5.62
N SER A 98 -8.16 4.16 6.63
CA SER A 98 -9.30 3.21 6.55
C SER A 98 -10.67 3.89 6.46
N GLU A 99 -10.78 5.14 6.93
CA GLU A 99 -11.99 5.94 6.86
C GLU A 99 -12.22 6.61 5.49
N LEU A 100 -11.18 6.66 4.66
CA LEU A 100 -11.31 7.22 3.32
C LEU A 100 -12.19 6.33 2.44
N SER A 101 -13.02 6.97 1.63
CA SER A 101 -13.78 6.28 0.58
C SER A 101 -12.88 6.02 -0.62
N PHE A 102 -12.56 4.75 -0.92
CA PHE A 102 -11.80 4.37 -2.11
C PHE A 102 -12.21 2.99 -2.64
N ASP A 103 -12.06 2.78 -3.97
CA ASP A 103 -12.45 1.53 -4.62
C ASP A 103 -11.43 0.42 -4.43
N LYS A 104 -10.14 0.73 -4.45
CA LYS A 104 -9.04 -0.25 -4.43
C LYS A 104 -7.81 0.30 -3.72
N MET A 105 -7.02 -0.61 -3.17
CA MET A 105 -5.71 -0.27 -2.62
C MET A 105 -4.61 -0.90 -3.47
N ILE A 106 -3.58 -0.12 -3.80
CA ILE A 106 -2.42 -0.55 -4.58
C ILE A 106 -1.17 -0.28 -3.76
N PHE A 107 -0.37 -1.31 -3.54
CA PHE A 107 0.93 -1.18 -2.90
C PHE A 107 2.02 -1.07 -3.97
N ILE A 108 2.93 -0.11 -3.81
CA ILE A 108 4.11 0.07 -4.66
C ILE A 108 5.34 0.13 -3.77
N GLY A 109 6.25 -0.83 -3.93
CA GLY A 109 7.47 -0.89 -3.13
C GLY A 109 8.64 -1.48 -3.89
N ALA A 110 9.81 -1.49 -3.26
CA ALA A 110 10.98 -2.21 -3.74
C ALA A 110 11.11 -3.55 -3.04
N VAL A 111 11.69 -4.52 -3.73
CA VAL A 111 12.01 -5.85 -3.18
C VAL A 111 13.42 -6.25 -3.62
N GLY A 112 14.13 -6.98 -2.76
CA GLY A 112 15.38 -7.66 -3.12
C GLY A 112 15.09 -8.98 -3.84
N ALA A 113 15.83 -9.27 -4.90
CA ALA A 113 15.70 -10.53 -5.62
C ALA A 113 16.59 -11.61 -4.98
N LEU A 114 15.97 -12.68 -4.47
CA LEU A 114 16.68 -13.83 -3.91
C LEU A 114 16.93 -14.93 -4.94
N LYS A 115 16.35 -14.80 -6.13
CA LYS A 115 16.48 -15.78 -7.21
C LYS A 115 17.22 -15.16 -8.40
N GLN A 116 18.11 -15.95 -9.04
CA GLN A 116 18.76 -15.57 -10.28
C GLN A 116 17.74 -15.27 -11.40
N GLY A 117 18.13 -14.40 -12.33
CA GLY A 117 17.32 -14.01 -13.48
C GLY A 117 16.43 -12.80 -13.26
N PHE A 118 16.57 -12.08 -12.14
CA PHE A 118 16.06 -10.73 -11.95
C PHE A 118 17.21 -9.72 -12.05
N GLU A 119 16.93 -8.59 -12.66
CA GLU A 119 17.87 -7.48 -12.80
C GLU A 119 17.31 -6.23 -12.07
N LEU A 120 18.21 -5.28 -11.79
CA LEU A 120 17.79 -3.99 -11.21
C LEU A 120 16.84 -3.28 -12.17
N GLY A 121 15.67 -2.90 -11.66
CA GLY A 121 14.62 -2.24 -12.44
C GLY A 121 13.58 -3.21 -13.02
N ASP A 122 13.73 -4.52 -12.85
CA ASP A 122 12.67 -5.46 -13.20
C ASP A 122 11.41 -5.17 -12.40
N LEU A 123 10.27 -5.16 -13.08
CA LEU A 123 8.97 -4.99 -12.46
C LEU A 123 8.35 -6.36 -12.15
N CYS A 124 7.83 -6.50 -10.94
CA CYS A 124 7.11 -7.71 -10.55
C CYS A 124 5.80 -7.39 -9.81
N THR A 125 4.87 -8.34 -9.89
CA THR A 125 3.67 -8.35 -9.05
C THR A 125 3.64 -9.67 -8.27
N PRO A 126 3.22 -9.67 -6.99
CA PRO A 126 3.20 -10.90 -6.22
C PRO A 126 2.18 -11.89 -6.75
N SER A 127 2.58 -13.15 -6.90
CA SER A 127 1.63 -14.26 -6.99
C SER A 127 1.06 -14.60 -5.62
N TYR A 128 1.86 -14.43 -4.59
CA TYR A 128 1.49 -14.47 -3.16
C TYR A 128 2.63 -13.86 -2.34
N SER A 129 2.31 -13.48 -1.10
CA SER A 129 3.28 -13.04 -0.11
C SER A 129 3.35 -14.05 1.03
N ILE A 130 4.54 -14.21 1.61
CA ILE A 130 4.75 -15.02 2.83
C ILE A 130 5.07 -14.05 3.97
N ALA A 131 4.30 -14.15 5.04
CA ALA A 131 4.49 -13.33 6.22
C ALA A 131 5.60 -13.89 7.11
N GLY A 132 6.75 -13.24 7.14
CA GLY A 132 7.95 -13.67 7.89
C GLY A 132 8.01 -13.20 9.34
N GLY A 133 6.86 -13.01 10.01
CA GLY A 133 6.81 -12.56 11.40
C GLY A 133 6.78 -11.04 11.54
N CYS A 134 5.68 -10.44 11.14
CA CYS A 134 5.49 -9.00 11.06
C CYS A 134 4.33 -8.53 11.96
N ALA A 135 4.08 -7.23 11.98
CA ALA A 135 3.00 -6.60 12.74
C ALA A 135 1.57 -7.10 12.37
N HIS A 136 1.40 -7.76 11.21
CA HIS A 136 0.13 -8.37 10.82
C HIS A 136 -0.43 -9.35 11.86
N THR A 137 0.42 -9.89 12.75
CA THR A 137 -0.02 -10.77 13.85
C THR A 137 -0.99 -10.07 14.78
N PHE A 138 -0.87 -8.76 14.94
CA PHE A 138 -1.77 -7.94 15.76
C PHE A 138 -3.12 -7.65 15.08
N LEU A 139 -3.25 -7.98 13.80
CA LEU A 139 -4.50 -7.86 13.06
C LEU A 139 -5.38 -9.13 13.15
N LYS A 140 -4.93 -10.15 13.87
CA LYS A 140 -5.72 -11.35 14.14
C LYS A 140 -6.63 -11.14 15.35
N GLU A 141 -7.82 -11.71 15.32
CA GLU A 141 -8.77 -11.66 16.45
C GLU A 141 -8.20 -12.31 17.72
N SER A 142 -7.34 -13.30 17.53
CA SER A 142 -6.65 -13.98 18.63
C SER A 142 -5.23 -14.32 18.22
N ILE A 143 -4.29 -14.25 19.17
CA ILE A 143 -2.92 -14.73 18.97
C ILE A 143 -2.86 -16.22 18.65
N LYS A 144 -3.91 -16.99 18.99
CA LYS A 144 -4.02 -18.41 18.64
C LYS A 144 -4.26 -18.64 17.15
N ASP A 145 -4.74 -17.61 16.44
CA ASP A 145 -4.99 -17.66 15.00
C ASP A 145 -3.74 -17.28 14.18
N TYR A 146 -2.62 -17.01 14.88
CA TYR A 146 -1.35 -16.75 14.23
C TYR A 146 -0.80 -18.01 13.56
N ILE A 147 -0.55 -17.91 12.26
CA ILE A 147 0.07 -18.94 11.45
C ILE A 147 1.46 -18.47 11.05
N PRO A 148 2.54 -19.08 11.55
CA PRO A 148 3.90 -18.76 11.11
C PRO A 148 4.04 -18.93 9.59
N PHE A 149 4.65 -17.96 8.93
CA PHE A 149 4.85 -17.98 7.48
C PHE A 149 3.56 -18.10 6.67
N GLU A 150 2.48 -17.50 7.17
CA GLU A 150 1.19 -17.49 6.49
C GLU A 150 1.34 -16.98 5.05
N LYS A 151 0.76 -17.74 4.12
CA LYS A 151 0.69 -17.36 2.71
C LYS A 151 -0.53 -16.45 2.50
N ILE A 152 -0.28 -15.26 1.99
CA ILE A 152 -1.31 -14.25 1.69
C ILE A 152 -1.36 -14.05 0.18
N GLU A 153 -2.54 -14.20 -0.39
CA GLU A 153 -2.75 -14.05 -1.82
C GLU A 153 -3.29 -12.65 -2.16
N PRO A 154 -2.84 -12.05 -3.27
CA PRO A 154 -3.39 -10.77 -3.74
C PRO A 154 -4.78 -10.96 -4.34
N ASP A 155 -5.44 -9.87 -4.68
CA ASP A 155 -6.60 -9.90 -5.58
C ASP A 155 -6.17 -10.37 -6.97
N HIS A 156 -6.47 -11.62 -7.29
CA HIS A 156 -6.08 -12.24 -8.56
C HIS A 156 -6.70 -11.57 -9.78
N ALA A 157 -7.91 -11.02 -9.66
CA ALA A 157 -8.57 -10.31 -10.76
C ALA A 157 -7.83 -9.00 -11.06
N MET A 158 -7.43 -8.27 -10.01
CA MET A 158 -6.62 -7.07 -10.15
C MET A 158 -5.23 -7.39 -10.72
N VAL A 159 -4.56 -8.42 -10.24
CA VAL A 159 -3.26 -8.86 -10.78
C VAL A 159 -3.36 -9.20 -12.26
N HIS A 160 -4.41 -9.92 -12.68
CA HIS A 160 -4.65 -10.24 -14.09
C HIS A 160 -4.82 -8.99 -14.95
N LYS A 161 -5.60 -8.03 -14.47
CA LYS A 161 -5.83 -6.75 -15.15
C LYS A 161 -4.53 -5.95 -15.30
N VAL A 162 -3.73 -5.86 -14.25
CA VAL A 162 -2.44 -5.13 -14.26
C VAL A 162 -1.44 -5.79 -15.23
N LEU A 163 -1.37 -7.11 -15.26
CA LEU A 163 -0.53 -7.85 -16.22
C LEU A 163 -0.95 -7.59 -17.68
N GLY A 164 -2.26 -7.57 -17.96
CA GLY A 164 -2.79 -7.25 -19.28
C GLY A 164 -2.41 -5.84 -19.72
N ILE A 165 -2.67 -4.83 -18.86
CA ILE A 165 -2.33 -3.43 -19.13
C ILE A 165 -0.81 -3.26 -19.34
N ALA A 166 0.01 -3.94 -18.54
CA ALA A 166 1.46 -3.89 -18.70
C ALA A 166 1.89 -4.42 -20.09
N ALA A 167 1.35 -5.57 -20.51
CA ALA A 167 1.64 -6.17 -21.80
C ALA A 167 1.18 -5.29 -22.97
N GLU A 168 -0.01 -4.72 -22.90
CA GLU A 168 -0.56 -3.79 -23.92
C GLU A 168 0.32 -2.55 -24.09
N ASN A 169 0.98 -2.10 -23.04
CA ASN A 169 1.88 -0.94 -23.05
C ASN A 169 3.37 -1.31 -23.24
N GLY A 170 3.67 -2.57 -23.55
CA GLY A 170 5.04 -3.03 -23.82
C GLY A 170 5.92 -3.18 -22.56
N TYR A 171 5.33 -3.18 -21.36
CA TYR A 171 6.07 -3.41 -20.13
C TYR A 171 6.14 -4.90 -19.78
N LYS A 172 7.33 -5.36 -19.43
CA LYS A 172 7.54 -6.71 -18.92
C LYS A 172 7.28 -6.73 -17.41
N LEU A 173 6.09 -7.17 -17.02
CA LEU A 173 5.74 -7.37 -15.62
C LEU A 173 5.74 -8.87 -15.28
N ARG A 174 6.54 -9.26 -14.29
CA ARG A 174 6.74 -10.67 -13.91
C ARG A 174 5.93 -11.02 -12.67
N LYS A 175 5.44 -12.26 -12.58
CA LYS A 175 4.92 -12.80 -11.33
C LYS A 175 6.06 -13.34 -10.47
N ALA A 176 6.07 -12.97 -9.18
CA ALA A 176 7.02 -13.48 -8.20
C ALA A 176 6.32 -13.75 -6.86
N SER A 177 6.82 -14.72 -6.10
CA SER A 177 6.46 -14.81 -4.69
C SER A 177 7.33 -13.85 -3.88
N VAL A 178 6.74 -13.23 -2.88
CA VAL A 178 7.42 -12.24 -2.02
C VAL A 178 7.49 -12.79 -0.61
N PHE A 179 8.65 -12.69 0.02
CA PHE A 179 8.83 -12.96 1.45
C PHE A 179 8.98 -11.63 2.18
N CYS A 180 8.16 -11.42 3.20
CA CYS A 180 8.16 -10.21 3.99
C CYS A 180 8.98 -10.46 5.26
N THR A 181 10.08 -9.74 5.45
CA THR A 181 10.92 -9.84 6.64
C THR A 181 10.71 -8.64 7.55
N PRO A 182 10.84 -8.79 8.88
CA PRO A 182 10.73 -7.66 9.81
C PRO A 182 11.95 -6.73 9.79
N SER A 183 13.06 -7.17 9.21
CA SER A 183 14.33 -6.44 9.18
C SER A 183 15.16 -6.86 7.98
N MET A 184 15.75 -5.88 7.29
CA MET A 184 16.73 -6.14 6.23
C MET A 184 17.98 -6.87 6.71
N ALA A 185 18.32 -6.72 7.99
CA ALA A 185 19.48 -7.41 8.59
C ALA A 185 19.18 -8.88 8.91
N ALA A 186 17.94 -9.33 8.77
CA ALA A 186 17.53 -10.72 8.95
C ALA A 186 17.46 -11.51 7.63
N GLU A 187 17.77 -10.86 6.50
CA GLU A 187 17.95 -11.48 5.18
C GLU A 187 19.39 -12.01 5.01
#